data_0d7979e52093b21b295c48d51969d129
#
_entry.id   0d7979e52093b21b295c48d51969d129
#
_cell.length_a   1.000
_cell.length_b   1.000
_cell.length_c   1.000
_cell.angle_alpha   90.00
_cell.angle_beta   90.00
_cell.angle_gamma   90.00
#
_symmetry.space_group_name_H-M   'P 1'
#
loop_
_entity.id
_entity.type
_entity.pdbx_description
1 polymer ?
#
loop_
_entity_poly.entity_id
_entity_poly.type
_entity_poly.pdbx_seq_one_letter_code
_entity_poly.pdbx_strand_id
1 'polypeptide(L)'
;MVVIGTGSVVATFSGSASGWTFSSDGRDKTDVIDLPLGLDFVKKLKPRKFRWDYRDKTRFPEDSDKNPDMLIRSGFVAQEVQELLDQENAHYTKLVNDDKPDQLTVGMTDMIPMLVQAVKELSAEVEQLKSQLNN
;
A
#
# COMPACT_ATOMS: atom_id res chain seq x y z
N MET A 1 -10.52 -6.67 22.71
CA MET A 1 -9.26 -6.38 22.00
C MET A 1 -8.83 -7.64 21.24
N VAL A 2 -8.58 -7.51 19.96
CA VAL A 2 -8.02 -8.58 19.13
C VAL A 2 -6.59 -8.18 18.76
N VAL A 3 -5.64 -9.07 18.98
CA VAL A 3 -4.23 -8.84 18.65
C VAL A 3 -3.80 -9.94 17.68
N ILE A 4 -3.22 -9.55 16.55
CA ILE A 4 -2.66 -10.47 15.56
C ILE A 4 -1.21 -10.05 15.30
N GLY A 5 -0.30 -10.98 15.41
CA GLY A 5 1.12 -10.75 15.12
C GLY A 5 2.02 -11.70 15.89
N THR A 6 3.27 -11.74 15.48
CA THR A 6 4.34 -12.48 16.16
C THR A 6 5.55 -11.57 16.31
N GLY A 7 6.17 -11.58 17.50
CA GLY A 7 7.34 -10.75 17.77
C GLY A 7 7.05 -9.25 17.86
N SER A 8 7.84 -8.44 17.18
CA SER A 8 7.81 -6.97 17.29
C SER A 8 6.75 -6.27 16.44
N VAL A 9 6.07 -7.00 15.55
CA VAL A 9 5.01 -6.43 14.70
C VAL A 9 3.67 -6.92 15.20
N VAL A 10 2.90 -6.02 15.79
CA VAL A 10 1.60 -6.31 16.38
C VAL A 10 0.55 -5.38 15.78
N ALA A 11 -0.45 -5.96 15.15
CA ALA A 11 -1.67 -5.27 14.77
C ALA A 11 -2.72 -5.45 15.88
N THR A 12 -3.29 -4.37 16.35
CA THR A 12 -4.28 -4.37 17.42
C THR A 12 -5.58 -3.75 16.94
N PHE A 13 -6.68 -4.46 17.18
CA PHE A 13 -8.03 -3.90 17.08
C PHE A 13 -8.60 -3.75 18.50
N SER A 14 -8.93 -2.52 18.88
CA SER A 14 -9.56 -2.21 20.15
C SER A 14 -10.88 -1.51 19.94
N GLY A 15 -11.82 -1.68 20.88
CA GLY A 15 -13.14 -1.03 20.79
C GLY A 15 -13.10 0.50 20.84
N SER A 16 -11.97 1.10 21.18
CA SER A 16 -11.77 2.55 21.16
C SER A 16 -11.16 3.08 19.86
N ALA A 17 -10.73 2.21 18.96
CA ALA A 17 -10.18 2.57 17.68
C ALA A 17 -11.15 2.20 16.54
N SER A 18 -11.23 3.05 15.53
CA SER A 18 -12.07 2.82 14.33
C SER A 18 -11.46 1.81 13.34
N GLY A 19 -10.32 1.19 13.67
CA GLY A 19 -9.63 0.25 12.79
C GLY A 19 -8.42 -0.40 13.46
N TRP A 20 -7.61 -1.06 12.66
CA TRP A 20 -6.36 -1.67 13.09
C TRP A 20 -5.31 -0.61 13.40
N THR A 21 -4.63 -0.76 14.53
CA THR A 21 -3.47 0.05 14.91
C THR A 21 -2.22 -0.81 14.94
N PHE A 22 -1.07 -0.19 14.65
CA PHE A 22 0.22 -0.86 14.59
C PHE A 22 1.19 -0.19 15.57
N SER A 23 2.08 -0.99 16.16
CA SER A 23 3.14 -0.45 17.02
C SER A 23 3.99 0.56 16.27
N SER A 24 4.19 1.75 16.87
CA SER A 24 4.94 2.83 16.24
C SER A 24 5.64 3.75 17.24
N ASP A 25 6.02 3.22 18.40
CA ASP A 25 6.72 3.99 19.43
C ASP A 25 8.14 4.37 18.94
N GLY A 26 8.50 5.65 19.03
CA GLY A 26 9.80 6.14 18.61
C GLY A 26 10.97 5.58 19.40
N ARG A 27 10.74 5.11 20.64
CA ARG A 27 11.77 4.47 21.47
C ARG A 27 12.24 3.11 20.93
N ASP A 28 11.41 2.49 20.08
CA ASP A 28 11.68 1.21 19.43
C ASP A 28 12.25 1.39 18.01
N LYS A 29 12.63 2.62 17.63
CA LYS A 29 13.13 2.96 16.30
C LYS A 29 14.50 3.61 16.37
N THR A 30 15.34 3.31 15.38
CA THR A 30 16.63 3.94 15.16
C THR A 30 16.79 4.34 13.71
N ASP A 31 17.79 5.17 13.40
CA ASP A 31 18.11 5.64 12.04
C ASP A 31 16.89 6.23 11.30
N VAL A 32 16.09 7.02 12.03
CA VAL A 32 14.89 7.67 11.50
C VAL A 32 15.32 8.81 10.56
N ILE A 33 14.95 8.67 9.28
CA ILE A 33 15.18 9.68 8.24
C ILE A 33 13.87 9.94 7.48
N ASP A 34 13.83 11.02 6.71
CA ASP A 34 12.72 11.29 5.80
C ASP A 34 12.62 10.20 4.73
N LEU A 35 11.38 9.82 4.41
CA LEU A 35 11.14 8.79 3.40
C LEU A 35 11.55 9.30 2.01
N PRO A 36 12.49 8.64 1.30
CA PRO A 36 12.94 9.06 -0.02
C PRO A 36 11.98 8.67 -1.16
N LEU A 37 10.82 8.11 -0.84
CA LEU A 37 9.81 7.67 -1.79
C LEU A 37 8.60 8.60 -1.71
N GLY A 38 8.43 9.45 -2.70
CA GLY A 38 7.37 10.44 -2.76
C GLY A 38 6.66 10.45 -4.10
N LEU A 39 6.50 11.63 -4.69
CA LEU A 39 5.71 11.87 -5.89
C LEU A 39 6.17 11.01 -7.08
N ASP A 40 7.47 10.93 -7.35
CA ASP A 40 7.99 10.15 -8.47
C ASP A 40 7.71 8.66 -8.33
N PHE A 41 7.82 8.13 -7.12
CA PHE A 41 7.47 6.73 -6.84
C PHE A 41 5.98 6.48 -7.04
N VAL A 42 5.13 7.34 -6.46
CA VAL A 42 3.66 7.22 -6.56
C VAL A 42 3.19 7.29 -8.02
N LYS A 43 3.79 8.14 -8.85
CA LYS A 43 3.49 8.25 -10.28
C LYS A 43 3.81 6.98 -11.08
N LYS A 44 4.71 6.13 -10.60
CA LYS A 44 5.08 4.86 -11.23
C LYS A 44 4.14 3.70 -10.83
N LEU A 45 3.39 3.85 -9.75
CA LEU A 45 2.38 2.87 -9.36
C LEU A 45 1.27 2.80 -10.42
N LYS A 46 0.74 1.62 -10.64
CA LYS A 46 -0.29 1.35 -11.67
C LYS A 46 -1.60 0.90 -11.03
N PRO A 47 -2.50 1.82 -10.66
CA PRO A 47 -3.85 1.44 -10.23
C PRO A 47 -4.56 0.71 -11.35
N ARG A 48 -5.17 -0.43 -11.05
CA ARG A 48 -5.82 -1.31 -12.02
C ARG A 48 -7.29 -1.52 -11.67
N LYS A 49 -8.13 -1.63 -12.69
CA LYS A 49 -9.44 -2.27 -12.63
C LYS A 49 -9.28 -3.67 -13.20
N PHE A 50 -9.77 -4.67 -12.50
CA PHE A 50 -9.63 -6.07 -12.92
C PHE A 50 -10.86 -6.85 -12.50
N ARG A 51 -10.99 -8.05 -13.04
CA ARG A 51 -11.97 -9.05 -12.63
C ARG A 51 -11.19 -10.24 -12.06
N TRP A 52 -11.65 -10.74 -10.92
CA TRP A 52 -11.08 -11.96 -10.35
C TRP A 52 -11.32 -13.15 -11.29
N ASP A 53 -10.25 -13.88 -11.56
CA ASP A 53 -10.25 -15.22 -12.14
C ASP A 53 -9.37 -16.10 -11.25
N TYR A 54 -9.99 -16.62 -10.18
CA TYR A 54 -9.26 -17.38 -9.19
C TYR A 54 -8.71 -18.67 -9.78
N ARG A 55 -7.43 -18.96 -9.54
CA ARG A 55 -6.80 -20.24 -9.88
C ARG A 55 -7.50 -21.40 -9.13
N ASP A 56 -7.87 -21.15 -7.87
CA ASP A 56 -8.72 -22.04 -7.08
C ASP A 56 -10.20 -21.69 -7.36
N LYS A 57 -10.84 -22.51 -8.18
CA LYS A 57 -12.23 -22.30 -8.62
C LYS A 57 -13.26 -22.43 -7.50
N THR A 58 -12.88 -23.00 -6.34
CA THR A 58 -13.78 -23.09 -5.16
C THR A 58 -13.97 -21.73 -4.48
N ARG A 59 -13.15 -20.72 -4.81
CA ARG A 59 -13.22 -19.37 -4.24
C ARG A 59 -14.22 -18.44 -4.92
N PHE A 60 -14.86 -18.86 -5.99
CA PHE A 60 -15.89 -18.05 -6.64
C PHE A 60 -17.15 -17.98 -5.76
N PRO A 61 -17.77 -16.80 -5.59
CA PRO A 61 -19.09 -16.69 -4.98
C PRO A 61 -20.12 -17.52 -5.77
N GLU A 62 -21.11 -18.09 -5.07
CA GLU A 62 -22.14 -18.97 -5.66
C GLU A 62 -22.88 -18.35 -6.84
N ASP A 63 -23.08 -17.01 -6.79
CA ASP A 63 -23.81 -16.27 -7.85
C ASP A 63 -22.89 -15.60 -8.88
N SER A 64 -21.60 -15.89 -8.89
CA SER A 64 -20.65 -15.24 -9.82
C SER A 64 -20.93 -15.56 -11.28
N ASP A 65 -21.49 -16.73 -11.59
CA ASP A 65 -21.90 -17.11 -12.95
C ASP A 65 -23.09 -16.29 -13.44
N LYS A 66 -23.99 -15.90 -12.53
CA LYS A 66 -25.17 -15.10 -12.83
C LYS A 66 -24.87 -13.60 -12.88
N ASN A 67 -23.87 -13.15 -12.13
CA ASN A 67 -23.47 -11.76 -12.06
C ASN A 67 -21.92 -11.64 -12.05
N PRO A 68 -21.27 -11.69 -13.22
CA PRO A 68 -19.82 -11.59 -13.33
C PRO A 68 -19.23 -10.26 -12.80
N ASP A 69 -20.05 -9.20 -12.74
CA ASP A 69 -19.62 -7.89 -12.21
C ASP A 69 -19.31 -7.92 -10.71
N MET A 70 -19.82 -8.92 -9.98
CA MET A 70 -19.44 -9.17 -8.58
C MET A 70 -17.93 -9.39 -8.39
N LEU A 71 -17.24 -9.81 -9.44
CA LEU A 71 -15.81 -10.11 -9.42
C LEU A 71 -14.94 -8.90 -9.81
N ILE A 72 -15.54 -7.80 -10.24
CA ILE A 72 -14.80 -6.58 -10.63
C ILE A 72 -14.31 -5.85 -9.39
N ARG A 73 -13.04 -5.49 -9.39
CA ARG A 73 -12.37 -4.75 -8.32
C ARG A 73 -11.39 -3.73 -8.90
N SER A 74 -10.97 -2.83 -8.04
CA SER A 74 -9.81 -1.97 -8.26
C SER A 74 -8.70 -2.28 -7.26
N GLY A 75 -7.47 -2.07 -7.65
CA GLY A 75 -6.32 -2.32 -6.79
C GLY A 75 -5.02 -2.32 -7.57
N PHE A 76 -4.05 -3.04 -7.06
CA PHE A 76 -2.73 -3.19 -7.69
C PHE A 76 -2.44 -4.66 -7.98
N VAL A 77 -1.67 -4.90 -9.03
CA VAL A 77 -1.12 -6.23 -9.33
C VAL A 77 0.19 -6.37 -8.57
N ALA A 78 0.29 -7.36 -7.70
CA ALA A 78 1.44 -7.51 -6.79
C ALA A 78 2.78 -7.61 -7.55
N GLN A 79 2.81 -8.29 -8.68
CA GLN A 79 4.01 -8.42 -9.52
C GLN A 79 4.46 -7.08 -10.12
N GLU A 80 3.52 -6.21 -10.53
CA GLU A 80 3.84 -4.87 -11.03
C GLU A 80 4.42 -3.98 -9.91
N VAL A 81 3.90 -4.12 -8.70
CA VAL A 81 4.45 -3.41 -7.53
C VAL A 81 5.84 -3.95 -7.17
N GLN A 82 6.02 -5.27 -7.18
CA GLN A 82 7.30 -5.91 -6.88
C GLN A 82 8.40 -5.46 -7.85
N GLU A 83 8.10 -5.42 -9.16
CA GLU A 83 9.02 -4.91 -10.18
C GLU A 83 9.44 -3.46 -9.89
N LEU A 84 8.50 -2.61 -9.47
CA LEU A 84 8.81 -1.24 -9.08
C LEU A 84 9.70 -1.18 -7.83
N LEU A 85 9.43 -2.02 -6.82
CA LEU A 85 10.28 -2.11 -5.63
C LEU A 85 11.70 -2.55 -5.94
N ASP A 86 11.88 -3.46 -6.93
CA ASP A 86 13.20 -3.87 -7.42
C ASP A 86 13.94 -2.69 -8.07
N GLN A 87 13.26 -1.94 -8.93
CA GLN A 87 13.84 -0.78 -9.62
C GLN A 87 14.26 0.34 -8.67
N GLU A 88 13.48 0.56 -7.61
CA GLU A 88 13.69 1.65 -6.65
C GLU A 88 14.48 1.23 -5.40
N ASN A 89 14.91 -0.03 -5.30
CA ASN A 89 15.52 -0.62 -4.09
C ASN A 89 14.65 -0.40 -2.83
N ALA A 90 13.34 -0.56 -2.98
CA ALA A 90 12.34 -0.16 -1.99
C ALA A 90 11.64 -1.32 -1.27
N HIS A 91 12.25 -2.50 -1.21
CA HIS A 91 11.70 -3.69 -0.52
C HIS A 91 11.50 -3.48 0.98
N TYR A 92 12.25 -2.55 1.60
CA TYR A 92 12.09 -2.19 3.00
C TYR A 92 10.70 -1.64 3.33
N THR A 93 9.94 -1.19 2.33
CA THR A 93 8.56 -0.70 2.49
C THR A 93 7.57 -1.79 2.85
N LYS A 94 7.88 -3.05 2.52
CA LYS A 94 6.99 -4.20 2.71
C LYS A 94 5.63 -4.07 1.99
N LEU A 95 5.56 -3.26 0.94
CA LEU A 95 4.34 -3.12 0.12
C LEU A 95 3.88 -4.44 -0.47
N VAL A 96 4.80 -5.31 -0.86
CA VAL A 96 4.49 -6.67 -1.30
C VAL A 96 4.93 -7.64 -0.21
N ASN A 97 4.00 -8.49 0.21
CA ASN A 97 4.31 -9.63 1.05
C ASN A 97 4.47 -10.86 0.15
N ASP A 98 5.65 -11.45 0.19
CA ASP A 98 6.11 -12.60 -0.58
C ASP A 98 6.44 -13.83 0.29
N ASP A 99 6.01 -13.82 1.56
CA ASP A 99 6.16 -14.98 2.47
C ASP A 99 5.58 -16.27 1.86
N LYS A 100 4.58 -16.09 0.98
CA LYS A 100 4.03 -17.16 0.14
C LYS A 100 4.21 -16.79 -1.34
N PRO A 101 5.29 -17.27 -1.98
CA PRO A 101 5.59 -16.92 -3.38
C PRO A 101 4.46 -17.24 -4.37
N ASP A 102 3.65 -18.25 -4.07
CA ASP A 102 2.50 -18.64 -4.89
C ASP A 102 1.28 -17.71 -4.72
N GLN A 103 1.30 -16.85 -3.70
CA GLN A 103 0.18 -15.97 -3.36
C GLN A 103 0.68 -14.64 -2.81
N LEU A 104 1.19 -13.79 -3.69
CA LEU A 104 1.62 -12.45 -3.31
C LEU A 104 0.44 -11.59 -2.87
N THR A 105 0.67 -10.73 -1.89
CA THR A 105 -0.31 -9.75 -1.44
C THR A 105 0.30 -8.34 -1.39
N VAL A 106 -0.55 -7.33 -1.48
CA VAL A 106 -0.12 -5.92 -1.42
C VAL A 106 -0.68 -5.27 -0.16
N GLY A 107 0.20 -4.67 0.64
CA GLY A 107 -0.15 -3.93 1.85
C GLY A 107 -0.59 -2.50 1.52
N MET A 108 -1.90 -2.28 1.36
CA MET A 108 -2.42 -0.95 0.99
C MET A 108 -2.12 0.13 2.02
N THR A 109 -2.10 -0.20 3.31
CA THR A 109 -1.76 0.74 4.38
C THR A 109 -0.31 1.18 4.34
N ASP A 110 0.59 0.34 3.83
CA ASP A 110 2.01 0.65 3.71
C ASP A 110 2.30 1.69 2.61
N MET A 111 1.32 1.99 1.75
CA MET A 111 1.40 3.08 0.78
C MET A 111 1.15 4.46 1.39
N ILE A 112 0.50 4.55 2.54
CA ILE A 112 0.11 5.83 3.14
C ILE A 112 1.31 6.77 3.37
N PRO A 113 2.45 6.34 3.94
CA PRO A 113 3.61 7.22 4.11
C PRO A 113 4.11 7.82 2.79
N MET A 114 4.11 7.05 1.71
CA MET A 114 4.53 7.52 0.39
C MET A 114 3.55 8.50 -0.21
N LEU A 115 2.25 8.28 -0.01
CA LEU A 115 1.20 9.21 -0.43
C LEU A 115 1.31 10.54 0.32
N VAL A 116 1.60 10.51 1.63
CA VAL A 116 1.85 11.71 2.43
C VAL A 116 3.06 12.47 1.89
N GLN A 117 4.16 11.78 1.63
CA GLN A 117 5.36 12.39 1.06
C GLN A 117 5.09 12.98 -0.33
N ALA A 118 4.37 12.26 -1.19
CA ALA A 118 3.99 12.73 -2.52
C ALA A 118 3.12 14.01 -2.47
N VAL A 119 2.17 14.08 -1.54
CA VAL A 119 1.34 15.28 -1.32
C VAL A 119 2.19 16.47 -0.87
N LYS A 120 3.16 16.25 0.03
CA LYS A 120 4.07 17.31 0.48
C LYS A 120 4.92 17.85 -0.67
N GLU A 121 5.49 16.98 -1.50
CA GLU A 121 6.28 17.35 -2.67
C GLU A 121 5.43 18.11 -3.70
N LEU A 122 4.24 17.60 -4.01
CA LEU A 122 3.31 18.26 -4.94
C LEU A 122 2.87 19.62 -4.42
N SER A 123 2.62 19.77 -3.12
CA SER A 123 2.30 21.05 -2.50
C SER A 123 3.44 22.06 -2.64
N ALA A 124 4.68 21.62 -2.44
CA ALA A 124 5.86 22.47 -2.63
C ALA A 124 6.02 22.93 -4.08
N GLU A 125 5.81 22.03 -5.05
CA GLU A 125 5.84 22.38 -6.48
C GLU A 125 4.78 23.42 -6.84
N VAL A 126 3.55 23.27 -6.32
CA VAL A 126 2.46 24.23 -6.52
C VAL A 126 2.81 25.60 -5.95
N GLU A 127 3.34 25.66 -4.72
CA GLU A 127 3.75 26.95 -4.12
C GLU A 127 4.90 27.60 -4.91
N GLN A 128 5.85 26.84 -5.42
CA GLN A 128 6.91 27.33 -6.26
C GLN A 128 6.36 27.93 -7.58
N LEU A 129 5.43 27.23 -8.23
CA LEU A 129 4.79 27.73 -9.46
C LEU A 129 3.98 28.99 -9.21
N LYS A 130 3.23 29.08 -8.12
CA LYS A 130 2.50 30.29 -7.72
C LYS A 130 3.46 31.49 -7.51
N SER A 131 4.58 31.24 -6.85
CA SER A 131 5.61 32.27 -6.64
C SER A 131 6.19 32.77 -7.97
N GLN A 132 6.43 31.88 -8.92
CA GLN A 132 6.91 32.27 -10.27
C GLN A 132 5.88 33.09 -11.07
N LEU A 133 4.58 32.76 -10.93
CA LEU A 133 3.51 33.49 -11.62
C LEU A 133 3.28 34.92 -11.05
N ASN A 134 3.61 35.16 -9.79
CA ASN A 134 3.46 36.43 -9.10
C ASN A 134 4.67 37.38 -9.27
N ASN A 135 5.69 36.92 -9.92
CA ASN A 135 6.86 37.72 -10.32
C ASN A 135 6.74 38.11 -11.79
#